data_4a03ce8801f3ed9a856650f39fa1845a
#
_entry.id   4a03ce8801f3ed9a856650f39fa1845a
#
_cell.length_a   1.000
_cell.length_b   1.000
_cell.length_c   1.000
_cell.angle_alpha   90.00
_cell.angle_beta   90.00
_cell.angle_gamma   90.00
#
_symmetry.space_group_name_H-M   'P 1'
#
loop_
_entity.id
_entity.type
_entity.pdbx_description
1 polymer ?
#
loop_
_entity_poly.entity_id
_entity_poly.type
_entity_poly.pdbx_seq_one_letter_code
_entity_poly.pdbx_strand_id
1 'polypeptide(L)'
;RYGGRERRGTIPNQVSIEQRPAVVDRLERFGDWEADTVIGAGHQQALVTINERQSRYSLIAHVPRKTAQAVSDAMISLLTPFANCVHTLTTDNGKEFAQHERIAETLNADFYFAHPYASWERGANENMNGLIRQFFPKKMRFDTISQQDINFAMHCLNHRPRKCLGFKTPHEVFMQQLHSHQNTVALQT
;
A
#
# COMPACT_ATOMS: atom_id res chain seq x y z
N ARG A 1 -20.32 10.58 29.27
CA ARG A 1 -20.91 10.64 27.90
C ARG A 1 -19.95 11.42 27.02
N TYR A 2 -19.06 10.74 26.30
CA TYR A 2 -18.28 11.34 25.22
C TYR A 2 -18.81 10.78 23.90
N GLY A 3 -19.88 11.37 23.40
CA GLY A 3 -20.36 11.19 22.03
C GLY A 3 -19.77 12.28 21.15
N GLY A 4 -18.50 12.16 20.79
CA GLY A 4 -17.92 13.01 19.75
C GLY A 4 -18.49 12.57 18.40
N ARG A 5 -19.38 13.38 17.80
CA ARG A 5 -19.79 13.25 16.39
C ARG A 5 -18.51 13.21 15.56
N GLU A 6 -18.29 12.09 14.82
CA GLU A 6 -17.23 12.03 13.82
C GLU A 6 -17.43 13.14 12.79
N ARG A 7 -16.57 14.17 12.86
CA ARG A 7 -16.53 15.27 11.89
C ARG A 7 -15.84 14.90 10.57
N ARG A 8 -15.41 13.66 10.42
CA ARG A 8 -14.82 13.13 9.18
C ARG A 8 -15.97 12.61 8.34
N GLY A 9 -16.25 13.28 7.19
CA GLY A 9 -17.23 12.75 6.25
C GLY A 9 -16.88 11.32 5.87
N THR A 10 -17.87 10.44 5.80
CA THR A 10 -17.72 9.05 5.38
C THR A 10 -17.37 8.98 3.90
N ILE A 11 -16.47 8.08 3.54
CA ILE A 11 -16.22 7.70 2.14
C ILE A 11 -17.43 6.86 1.70
N PRO A 12 -18.11 7.20 0.59
CA PRO A 12 -19.22 6.38 0.08
C PRO A 12 -18.76 4.99 -0.31
N ASN A 13 -19.69 4.01 -0.29
CA ASN A 13 -19.50 2.66 -0.82
C ASN A 13 -18.27 1.91 -0.28
N GLN A 14 -17.83 2.21 0.95
CA GLN A 14 -16.74 1.47 1.58
C GLN A 14 -17.12 0.00 1.81
N VAL A 15 -16.23 -0.91 1.44
CA VAL A 15 -16.33 -2.33 1.81
C VAL A 15 -15.45 -2.56 3.04
N SER A 16 -16.05 -3.07 4.12
CA SER A 16 -15.33 -3.34 5.36
C SER A 16 -14.31 -4.47 5.18
N ILE A 17 -13.19 -4.38 5.91
CA ILE A 17 -12.18 -5.44 6.01
C ILE A 17 -12.78 -6.78 6.45
N GLU A 18 -13.92 -6.79 7.15
CA GLU A 18 -14.62 -8.02 7.54
C GLU A 18 -15.11 -8.85 6.36
N GLN A 19 -15.33 -8.21 5.21
CA GLN A 19 -15.73 -8.89 3.97
C GLN A 19 -14.52 -9.36 3.15
N ARG A 20 -13.30 -9.06 3.59
CA ARG A 20 -12.06 -9.46 2.92
C ARG A 20 -11.90 -10.98 3.01
N PRO A 21 -11.54 -11.67 1.90
CA PRO A 21 -11.33 -13.12 1.91
C PRO A 21 -10.28 -13.53 2.94
N ALA A 22 -10.55 -14.59 3.70
CA ALA A 22 -9.65 -15.09 4.76
C ALA A 22 -8.25 -15.50 4.25
N VAL A 23 -8.11 -15.84 2.97
CA VAL A 23 -6.81 -16.14 2.33
C VAL A 23 -5.84 -14.96 2.44
N VAL A 24 -6.37 -13.72 2.43
CA VAL A 24 -5.57 -12.49 2.59
C VAL A 24 -4.98 -12.39 4.00
N ASP A 25 -5.77 -12.74 5.02
CA ASP A 25 -5.33 -12.70 6.43
C ASP A 25 -4.28 -13.76 6.72
N ARG A 26 -4.42 -14.94 6.10
CA ARG A 26 -3.46 -16.04 6.23
C ARG A 26 -2.18 -15.85 5.42
N LEU A 27 -2.08 -14.78 4.62
CA LEU A 27 -0.92 -14.50 3.73
C LEU A 27 -0.63 -15.65 2.75
N GLU A 28 -1.66 -16.35 2.29
CA GLU A 28 -1.51 -17.54 1.44
C GLU A 28 -1.54 -17.19 -0.06
N ARG A 29 -1.96 -15.98 -0.41
CA ARG A 29 -2.07 -15.53 -1.80
C ARG A 29 -1.13 -14.36 -2.08
N PHE A 30 -0.38 -14.46 -3.17
CA PHE A 30 0.38 -13.35 -3.73
C PHE A 30 -0.55 -12.35 -4.43
N GLY A 31 -0.22 -11.06 -4.36
CA GLY A 31 -1.00 -10.01 -5.01
C GLY A 31 -2.09 -9.37 -4.13
N ASP A 32 -2.01 -9.57 -2.82
CA ASP A 32 -2.82 -8.85 -1.84
C ASP A 32 -2.00 -7.71 -1.24
N TRP A 33 -2.48 -6.46 -1.38
CA TRP A 33 -1.71 -5.27 -1.07
C TRP A 33 -2.32 -4.44 0.06
N GLU A 34 -1.46 -3.78 0.81
CA GLU A 34 -1.85 -2.76 1.79
C GLU A 34 -1.28 -1.41 1.37
N ALA A 35 -2.11 -0.36 1.37
CA ALA A 35 -1.67 0.99 1.07
C ALA A 35 -1.86 1.94 2.27
N ASP A 36 -0.97 2.91 2.35
CA ASP A 36 -0.97 3.96 3.37
C ASP A 36 -0.35 5.25 2.82
N THR A 37 -0.44 6.33 3.59
CA THR A 37 0.23 7.59 3.28
C THR A 37 1.16 8.03 4.40
N VAL A 38 2.41 8.31 4.06
CA VAL A 38 3.40 8.89 4.97
C VAL A 38 3.48 10.39 4.74
N ILE A 39 3.06 11.19 5.73
CA ILE A 39 2.90 12.65 5.60
C ILE A 39 4.21 13.36 5.94
N GLY A 40 4.61 14.32 5.10
CA GLY A 40 5.74 15.22 5.33
C GLY A 40 5.42 16.37 6.29
N ALA A 41 6.42 17.18 6.63
CA ALA A 41 6.22 18.41 7.38
C ALA A 41 5.27 19.34 6.60
N GLY A 42 4.41 20.07 7.33
CA GLY A 42 3.41 20.98 6.73
C GLY A 42 2.14 20.30 6.23
N HIS A 43 2.02 18.97 6.33
CA HIS A 43 0.81 18.17 6.05
C HIS A 43 0.20 18.29 4.63
N GLN A 44 0.90 18.90 3.68
CA GLN A 44 0.41 19.07 2.31
C GLN A 44 0.86 17.93 1.40
N GLN A 45 2.11 17.51 1.54
CA GLN A 45 2.74 16.50 0.71
C GLN A 45 2.76 15.15 1.42
N ALA A 46 2.71 14.08 0.65
CA ALA A 46 2.78 12.72 1.18
C ALA A 46 3.56 11.78 0.26
N LEU A 47 4.03 10.69 0.84
CA LEU A 47 4.43 9.50 0.11
C LEU A 47 3.26 8.51 0.17
N VAL A 48 2.77 8.09 -0.98
CA VAL A 48 1.90 6.93 -1.10
C VAL A 48 2.77 5.69 -1.02
N THR A 49 2.45 4.79 -0.10
CA THR A 49 3.21 3.55 0.13
C THR A 49 2.28 2.37 -0.07
N ILE A 50 2.71 1.40 -0.85
CA ILE A 50 1.94 0.19 -1.14
C ILE A 50 2.84 -1.01 -0.88
N ASN A 51 2.36 -1.96 -0.07
CA ASN A 51 3.14 -3.12 0.34
C ASN A 51 2.41 -4.40 -0.06
N GLU A 52 3.08 -5.28 -0.80
CA GLU A 52 2.57 -6.62 -1.05
C GLU A 52 2.72 -7.46 0.22
N ARG A 53 1.62 -8.08 0.65
CA ARG A 53 1.50 -8.65 2.00
C ARG A 53 2.37 -9.89 2.22
N GLN A 54 2.51 -10.73 1.22
CA GLN A 54 3.26 -12.00 1.34
C GLN A 54 4.77 -11.76 1.23
N SER A 55 5.22 -11.06 0.19
CA SER A 55 6.64 -10.78 -0.09
C SER A 55 7.22 -9.61 0.71
N ARG A 56 6.37 -8.74 1.27
CA ARG A 56 6.76 -7.47 1.89
C ARG A 56 7.39 -6.48 0.90
N TYR A 57 7.18 -6.69 -0.39
CA TYR A 57 7.66 -5.80 -1.43
C TYR A 57 6.93 -4.46 -1.37
N SER A 58 7.70 -3.37 -1.45
CA SER A 58 7.19 -2.02 -1.21
C SER A 58 7.34 -1.15 -2.46
N LEU A 59 6.27 -0.44 -2.79
CA LEU A 59 6.22 0.61 -3.80
C LEU A 59 5.98 1.95 -3.13
N ILE A 60 6.65 3.01 -3.59
CA ILE A 60 6.54 4.35 -3.02
C ILE A 60 6.43 5.37 -4.15
N ALA A 61 5.48 6.30 -4.04
CA ALA A 61 5.38 7.46 -4.90
C ALA A 61 5.19 8.74 -4.09
N HIS A 62 5.79 9.83 -4.55
CA HIS A 62 5.57 11.16 -3.97
C HIS A 62 4.33 11.81 -4.60
N VAL A 63 3.49 12.38 -3.76
CA VAL A 63 2.37 13.22 -4.19
C VAL A 63 2.54 14.64 -3.62
N PRO A 64 2.54 15.67 -4.49
CA PRO A 64 2.78 17.05 -4.06
C PRO A 64 1.61 17.62 -3.26
N ARG A 65 0.44 16.99 -3.34
CA ARG A 65 -0.74 17.28 -2.51
C ARG A 65 -1.44 15.98 -2.16
N LYS A 66 -1.77 15.80 -0.87
CA LYS A 66 -2.52 14.64 -0.37
C LYS A 66 -4.02 14.80 -0.69
N THR A 67 -4.37 14.75 -1.98
CA THR A 67 -5.75 14.74 -2.48
C THR A 67 -6.14 13.33 -2.91
N ALA A 68 -7.44 13.02 -2.90
CA ALA A 68 -7.93 11.73 -3.36
C ALA A 68 -7.53 11.44 -4.83
N GLN A 69 -7.54 12.45 -5.68
CA GLN A 69 -7.11 12.32 -7.08
C GLN A 69 -5.62 11.96 -7.18
N ALA A 70 -4.73 12.72 -6.54
CA ALA A 70 -3.30 12.49 -6.62
C ALA A 70 -2.89 11.12 -6.03
N VAL A 71 -3.53 10.72 -4.92
CA VAL A 71 -3.29 9.41 -4.31
C VAL A 71 -3.79 8.28 -5.20
N SER A 72 -4.99 8.42 -5.78
CA SER A 72 -5.54 7.44 -6.73
C SER A 72 -4.65 7.28 -7.96
N ASP A 73 -4.21 8.38 -8.57
CA ASP A 73 -3.32 8.36 -9.75
C ASP A 73 -1.98 7.69 -9.42
N ALA A 74 -1.40 7.99 -8.24
CA ALA A 74 -0.17 7.37 -7.78
C ALA A 74 -0.32 5.87 -7.56
N MET A 75 -1.40 5.43 -6.90
CA MET A 75 -1.68 4.00 -6.66
C MET A 75 -1.85 3.23 -7.96
N ILE A 76 -2.64 3.75 -8.88
CA ILE A 76 -2.85 3.15 -10.20
C ILE A 76 -1.52 3.05 -10.95
N SER A 77 -0.74 4.14 -11.01
CA SER A 77 0.56 4.16 -11.70
C SER A 77 1.54 3.13 -11.15
N LEU A 78 1.63 3.01 -9.81
CA LEU A 78 2.51 2.06 -9.15
C LEU A 78 2.11 0.59 -9.38
N LEU A 79 0.81 0.30 -9.47
CA LEU A 79 0.29 -1.07 -9.55
C LEU A 79 0.01 -1.54 -10.99
N THR A 80 -0.14 -0.62 -11.96
CA THR A 80 -0.38 -0.98 -13.37
C THR A 80 0.62 -2.01 -13.93
N PRO A 81 1.94 -1.95 -13.62
CA PRO A 81 2.87 -2.97 -14.09
C PRO A 81 2.58 -4.38 -13.57
N PHE A 82 1.77 -4.48 -12.51
CA PHE A 82 1.43 -5.73 -11.81
C PHE A 82 -0.07 -6.02 -11.85
N ALA A 83 -0.86 -5.31 -12.66
CA ALA A 83 -2.32 -5.38 -12.64
C ALA A 83 -2.88 -6.82 -12.71
N ASN A 84 -2.24 -7.69 -13.50
CA ASN A 84 -2.66 -9.09 -13.64
C ASN A 84 -2.51 -9.94 -12.36
N CYS A 85 -1.81 -9.45 -11.35
CA CYS A 85 -1.62 -10.11 -10.05
C CYS A 85 -1.98 -9.20 -8.87
N VAL A 86 -2.83 -8.19 -9.07
CA VAL A 86 -3.43 -7.40 -7.99
C VAL A 86 -4.81 -7.99 -7.71
N HIS A 87 -5.00 -8.57 -6.54
CA HIS A 87 -6.28 -9.17 -6.14
C HIS A 87 -7.04 -8.29 -5.16
N THR A 88 -6.37 -7.83 -4.12
CA THR A 88 -7.00 -6.96 -3.12
C THR A 88 -6.12 -5.78 -2.73
N LEU A 89 -6.77 -4.70 -2.37
CA LEU A 89 -6.17 -3.51 -1.78
C LEU A 89 -6.82 -3.25 -0.43
N THR A 90 -6.03 -3.00 0.60
CA THR A 90 -6.54 -2.64 1.93
C THR A 90 -5.92 -1.32 2.40
N THR A 91 -6.77 -0.38 2.84
CA THR A 91 -6.34 0.93 3.36
C THR A 91 -6.99 1.25 4.70
N ASP A 92 -6.61 2.36 5.31
CA ASP A 92 -7.42 2.96 6.38
C ASP A 92 -8.57 3.80 5.79
N ASN A 93 -9.33 4.46 6.69
CA ASN A 93 -10.45 5.31 6.32
C ASN A 93 -10.02 6.77 6.01
N GLY A 94 -8.79 6.97 5.52
CA GLY A 94 -8.31 8.29 5.10
C GLY A 94 -9.08 8.83 3.90
N LYS A 95 -9.47 10.09 3.91
CA LYS A 95 -10.19 10.73 2.79
C LYS A 95 -9.41 10.74 1.48
N GLU A 96 -8.12 10.57 1.54
CA GLU A 96 -7.25 10.40 0.38
C GLU A 96 -7.55 9.14 -0.42
N PHE A 97 -8.25 8.17 0.17
CA PHE A 97 -8.69 6.95 -0.51
C PHE A 97 -10.15 7.01 -1.00
N ALA A 98 -10.75 8.22 -1.05
CA ALA A 98 -12.14 8.39 -1.48
C ALA A 98 -12.41 7.98 -2.94
N GLN A 99 -11.38 7.87 -3.79
CA GLN A 99 -11.50 7.37 -5.16
C GLN A 99 -11.18 5.86 -5.28
N HIS A 100 -11.42 5.10 -4.23
CA HIS A 100 -11.16 3.66 -4.18
C HIS A 100 -11.89 2.87 -5.27
N GLU A 101 -13.13 3.27 -5.64
CA GLU A 101 -13.91 2.62 -6.71
C GLU A 101 -13.18 2.73 -8.07
N ARG A 102 -12.63 3.91 -8.38
CA ARG A 102 -11.80 4.11 -9.58
C ARG A 102 -10.55 3.25 -9.58
N ILE A 103 -9.89 3.12 -8.42
CA ILE A 103 -8.69 2.26 -8.28
C ILE A 103 -9.07 0.80 -8.50
N ALA A 104 -10.15 0.34 -7.84
CA ALA A 104 -10.66 -1.02 -7.92
C ALA A 104 -11.04 -1.40 -9.37
N GLU A 105 -11.78 -0.51 -10.05
CA GLU A 105 -12.19 -0.70 -11.45
C GLU A 105 -10.99 -0.74 -12.39
N THR A 106 -10.05 0.22 -12.27
CA THR A 106 -8.87 0.31 -13.16
C THR A 106 -7.96 -0.90 -13.03
N LEU A 107 -7.78 -1.42 -11.82
CA LEU A 107 -6.89 -2.55 -11.52
C LEU A 107 -7.61 -3.90 -11.53
N ASN A 108 -8.94 -3.90 -11.71
CA ASN A 108 -9.80 -5.09 -11.58
C ASN A 108 -9.54 -5.83 -10.26
N ALA A 109 -9.53 -5.11 -9.15
CA ALA A 109 -9.17 -5.61 -7.82
C ALA A 109 -10.21 -5.20 -6.76
N ASP A 110 -10.41 -6.02 -5.75
CA ASP A 110 -11.27 -5.67 -4.62
C ASP A 110 -10.60 -4.67 -3.69
N PHE A 111 -11.37 -3.74 -3.13
CA PHE A 111 -10.85 -2.70 -2.25
C PHE A 111 -11.54 -2.75 -0.88
N TYR A 112 -10.75 -2.84 0.19
CA TYR A 112 -11.24 -2.98 1.56
C TYR A 112 -10.71 -1.88 2.47
N PHE A 113 -11.51 -1.52 3.47
CA PHE A 113 -11.15 -0.53 4.49
C PHE A 113 -11.04 -1.18 5.86
N ALA A 114 -9.91 -0.95 6.52
CA ALA A 114 -9.71 -1.35 7.91
C ALA A 114 -10.65 -0.59 8.84
N HIS A 115 -10.92 -1.14 10.03
CA HIS A 115 -11.73 -0.43 11.02
C HIS A 115 -11.04 0.86 11.48
N PRO A 116 -11.82 1.89 11.81
CA PRO A 116 -11.28 3.09 12.44
C PRO A 116 -10.51 2.72 13.71
N TYR A 117 -9.32 3.32 13.87
CA TYR A 117 -8.43 3.10 15.03
C TYR A 117 -7.86 1.68 15.17
N ALA A 118 -8.05 0.79 14.23
CA ALA A 118 -7.54 -0.59 14.24
C ALA A 118 -6.24 -0.71 13.43
N SER A 119 -5.17 -0.01 13.83
CA SER A 119 -3.87 -0.05 13.14
C SER A 119 -3.25 -1.46 13.08
N TRP A 120 -3.56 -2.32 14.07
CA TRP A 120 -3.09 -3.71 14.12
C TRP A 120 -3.62 -4.58 12.96
N GLU A 121 -4.75 -4.22 12.35
CA GLU A 121 -5.27 -4.93 11.16
C GLU A 121 -4.38 -4.75 9.93
N ARG A 122 -3.47 -3.76 9.98
CA ARG A 122 -2.47 -3.44 8.95
C ARG A 122 -1.06 -3.44 9.52
N GLY A 123 -0.73 -4.46 10.30
CA GLY A 123 0.56 -4.55 10.98
C GLY A 123 1.78 -4.55 10.05
N ALA A 124 1.62 -4.96 8.79
CA ALA A 124 2.66 -4.84 7.77
C ALA A 124 2.98 -3.37 7.46
N ASN A 125 1.96 -2.52 7.36
CA ASN A 125 2.13 -1.09 7.09
C ASN A 125 2.78 -0.33 8.25
N GLU A 126 2.43 -0.62 9.49
CA GLU A 126 3.03 0.06 10.65
C GLU A 126 4.55 -0.18 10.71
N ASN A 127 4.97 -1.43 10.55
CA ASN A 127 6.40 -1.77 10.49
C ASN A 127 7.08 -1.10 9.29
N MET A 128 6.45 -1.14 8.11
CA MET A 128 6.99 -0.55 6.90
C MET A 128 7.11 0.98 7.00
N ASN A 129 6.11 1.65 7.55
CA ASN A 129 6.16 3.09 7.80
C ASN A 129 7.31 3.47 8.72
N GLY A 130 7.62 2.64 9.73
CA GLY A 130 8.79 2.80 10.58
C GLY A 130 10.11 2.72 9.81
N LEU A 131 10.22 1.80 8.84
CA LEU A 131 11.39 1.66 7.97
C LEU A 131 11.51 2.81 6.96
N ILE A 132 10.40 3.23 6.37
CA ILE A 132 10.35 4.39 5.45
C ILE A 132 10.80 5.66 6.18
N ARG A 133 10.44 5.80 7.46
CA ARG A 133 10.85 6.94 8.29
C ARG A 133 12.36 7.00 8.60
N GLN A 134 13.12 5.94 8.33
CA GLN A 134 14.59 5.98 8.36
C GLN A 134 15.15 6.82 7.22
N PHE A 135 14.47 6.84 6.06
CA PHE A 135 14.84 7.65 4.89
C PHE A 135 14.16 9.02 4.89
N PHE A 136 12.90 9.06 5.34
CA PHE A 136 12.05 10.25 5.32
C PHE A 136 11.52 10.56 6.73
N PRO A 137 12.30 11.19 7.61
CA PRO A 137 11.92 11.48 9.00
C PRO A 137 10.65 12.32 9.13
N LYS A 138 9.92 12.19 10.25
CA LYS A 138 8.62 12.87 10.49
C LYS A 138 8.61 14.38 10.27
N LYS A 139 9.73 15.08 10.49
CA LYS A 139 9.84 16.54 10.35
C LYS A 139 10.43 16.95 9.00
N MET A 140 10.69 16.01 8.09
CA MET A 140 11.23 16.30 6.78
C MET A 140 10.18 16.93 5.88
N ARG A 141 10.55 17.99 5.16
CA ARG A 141 9.75 18.55 4.08
C ARG A 141 9.91 17.68 2.84
N PHE A 142 8.80 17.39 2.16
CA PHE A 142 8.84 16.51 0.98
C PHE A 142 8.96 17.29 -0.35
N ASP A 143 8.95 18.61 -0.31
CA ASP A 143 9.21 19.48 -1.46
C ASP A 143 10.66 19.40 -1.99
N THR A 144 11.59 18.89 -1.17
CA THR A 144 13.00 18.70 -1.52
C THR A 144 13.35 17.26 -1.92
N ILE A 145 12.38 16.33 -1.83
CA ILE A 145 12.63 14.92 -2.17
C ILE A 145 12.62 14.73 -3.68
N SER A 146 13.70 14.20 -4.20
CA SER A 146 13.79 13.82 -5.62
C SER A 146 13.23 12.41 -5.88
N GLN A 147 12.91 12.13 -7.14
CA GLN A 147 12.55 10.76 -7.54
C GLN A 147 13.70 9.77 -7.29
N GLN A 148 14.95 10.24 -7.35
CA GLN A 148 16.13 9.41 -7.06
C GLN A 148 16.17 8.99 -5.58
N ASP A 149 15.83 9.90 -4.65
CA ASP A 149 15.76 9.57 -3.22
C ASP A 149 14.69 8.49 -2.95
N ILE A 150 13.54 8.59 -3.62
CA ILE A 150 12.46 7.61 -3.51
C ILE A 150 12.91 6.26 -4.07
N ASN A 151 13.52 6.24 -5.24
CA ASN A 151 14.02 5.02 -5.86
C ASN A 151 15.11 4.36 -5.01
N PHE A 152 15.99 5.16 -4.42
CA PHE A 152 17.02 4.67 -3.49
C PHE A 152 16.40 4.04 -2.24
N ALA A 153 15.43 4.71 -1.62
CA ALA A 153 14.73 4.18 -0.46
C ALA A 153 14.00 2.86 -0.79
N MET A 154 13.25 2.80 -1.91
CA MET A 154 12.60 1.58 -2.37
C MET A 154 13.60 0.46 -2.62
N HIS A 155 14.75 0.77 -3.26
CA HIS A 155 15.80 -0.21 -3.48
C HIS A 155 16.31 -0.78 -2.16
N CYS A 156 16.70 0.07 -1.21
CA CYS A 156 17.17 -0.36 0.10
C CYS A 156 16.14 -1.20 0.87
N LEU A 157 14.87 -0.80 0.85
CA LEU A 157 13.79 -1.50 1.53
C LEU A 157 13.53 -2.89 0.93
N ASN A 158 13.55 -2.99 -0.39
CA ASN A 158 13.24 -4.22 -1.12
C ASN A 158 14.43 -5.20 -1.20
N HIS A 159 15.66 -4.74 -1.01
CA HIS A 159 16.85 -5.59 -1.02
C HIS A 159 17.43 -5.87 0.39
N ARG A 160 16.74 -5.42 1.44
CA ARG A 160 17.13 -5.75 2.81
C ARG A 160 16.54 -7.09 3.23
N PRO A 161 17.34 -8.11 3.62
CA PRO A 161 16.85 -9.40 4.10
C PRO A 161 15.87 -9.25 5.28
N ARG A 162 14.81 -10.04 5.29
CA ARG A 162 13.77 -10.03 6.33
C ARG A 162 13.72 -11.37 7.06
N LYS A 163 13.75 -11.33 8.39
CA LYS A 163 13.62 -12.54 9.22
C LYS A 163 12.31 -13.29 8.93
N CYS A 164 11.20 -12.57 8.72
CA CYS A 164 9.90 -13.16 8.37
C CYS A 164 9.84 -13.82 6.99
N LEU A 165 10.84 -13.59 6.13
CA LEU A 165 11.00 -14.22 4.82
C LEU A 165 12.11 -15.26 4.79
N GLY A 166 12.52 -15.78 5.95
CA GLY A 166 13.64 -16.71 6.04
C GLY A 166 14.96 -16.10 5.59
N PHE A 167 15.18 -14.83 5.88
CA PHE A 167 16.32 -14.01 5.47
C PHE A 167 16.44 -13.72 3.97
N LYS A 168 15.44 -14.09 3.17
CA LYS A 168 15.33 -13.59 1.79
C LYS A 168 14.94 -12.10 1.79
N THR A 169 15.25 -11.43 0.69
CA THR A 169 14.82 -10.04 0.48
C THR A 169 13.37 -10.01 -0.05
N PRO A 170 12.62 -8.92 0.19
CA PRO A 170 11.32 -8.69 -0.44
C PRO A 170 11.37 -8.83 -1.96
N HIS A 171 12.42 -8.30 -2.60
CA HIS A 171 12.61 -8.37 -4.04
C HIS A 171 12.73 -9.83 -4.54
N GLU A 172 13.55 -10.67 -3.90
CA GLU A 172 13.71 -12.07 -4.27
C GLU A 172 12.38 -12.83 -4.19
N VAL A 173 11.65 -12.66 -3.08
CA VAL A 173 10.35 -13.33 -2.88
C VAL A 173 9.32 -12.83 -3.87
N PHE A 174 9.23 -11.50 -4.09
CA PHE A 174 8.29 -10.91 -5.02
C PHE A 174 8.52 -11.39 -6.46
N MET A 175 9.76 -11.35 -6.94
CA MET A 175 10.09 -11.78 -8.30
C MET A 175 9.86 -13.28 -8.51
N GLN A 176 10.14 -14.11 -7.51
CA GLN A 176 9.85 -15.55 -7.56
C GLN A 176 8.33 -15.79 -7.71
N GLN A 177 7.50 -15.10 -6.94
CA GLN A 177 6.05 -15.23 -7.00
C GLN A 177 5.48 -14.70 -8.33
N LEU A 178 5.98 -13.56 -8.79
CA LEU A 178 5.57 -12.95 -10.04
C LEU A 178 5.81 -13.88 -11.24
N HIS A 179 7.01 -14.49 -11.32
CA HIS A 179 7.33 -15.46 -12.36
C HIS A 179 6.45 -16.71 -12.29
N SER A 180 6.18 -17.22 -11.08
CA SER A 180 5.30 -18.38 -10.89
C SER A 180 3.88 -18.08 -11.35
N HIS A 181 3.36 -16.88 -11.05
CA HIS A 181 2.04 -16.43 -11.47
C HIS A 181 1.93 -16.33 -13.00
N GLN A 182 2.93 -15.71 -13.66
CA GLN A 182 2.97 -15.57 -15.11
C GLN A 182 2.99 -16.92 -15.82
N ASN A 183 3.76 -17.89 -15.33
CA ASN A 183 3.81 -19.25 -15.89
C ASN A 183 2.48 -19.99 -15.73
N THR A 184 1.77 -19.80 -14.62
CA THR A 184 0.46 -20.41 -14.39
C THR A 184 -0.60 -19.86 -15.36
N VAL A 185 -0.60 -18.56 -15.61
CA VAL A 185 -1.51 -17.91 -16.56
C VAL A 185 -1.22 -18.38 -18.00
N ALA A 186 0.06 -18.49 -18.39
CA ALA A 186 0.46 -18.94 -19.73
C ALA A 186 0.09 -20.40 -20.03
N LEU A 187 -0.10 -21.24 -19.00
CA LEU A 187 -0.51 -22.65 -19.17
C LEU A 187 -2.05 -22.81 -19.25
N GLN A 188 -2.82 -21.78 -18.96
CA GLN A 188 -4.29 -21.78 -18.98
C GLN A 188 -4.88 -21.14 -20.25
N THR A 189 -4.04 -20.56 -21.11
CA THR A 189 -4.38 -19.99 -22.44
C THR A 189 -4.00 -20.94 -23.55
#